data_3e4ee052fd8e72f86c31e6d9ac50cac5
#
_entry.id   3e4ee052fd8e72f86c31e6d9ac50cac5
#
_cell.length_a   1.000
_cell.length_b   1.000
_cell.length_c   1.000
_cell.angle_alpha   90.00
_cell.angle_beta   90.00
_cell.angle_gamma   90.00
#
_symmetry.space_group_name_H-M   'P 1'
#
loop_
_entity.id
_entity.type
_entity.pdbx_description
1 polymer ?
#
loop_
_entity_poly.entity_id
_entity_poly.type
_entity_poly.pdbx_seq_one_letter_code
_entity_poly.pdbx_strand_id
1 'polypeptide(L)'
;VMAAEGMRVLFTDSVRTFILENVFSERVALAIDRQRDMLALFPEMGREYDPVYDAARLSVPCRWIAIPDTPFTIYYVIDYDADEVRVFYIEHQRMNPMGRFS
;
A
#
# COMPACT_ATOMS: atom_id res chain seq x y z
N VAL A 1 27.78 -4.72 -0.89
CA VAL A 1 27.06 -4.64 -1.00
C VAL A 1 26.09 -4.51 -1.31
N MET A 2 26.01 -4.68 -1.67
CA MET A 2 25.27 -4.53 -1.99
C MET A 2 24.25 -4.53 -1.91
N ALA A 3 24.23 -4.37 -1.89
CA ALA A 3 23.28 -4.24 -1.49
C ALA A 3 22.13 -4.31 -1.75
N ALA A 4 21.66 -4.48 -1.21
CA ALA A 4 20.38 -4.71 -1.19
C ALA A 4 19.64 -3.61 -1.72
N GLU A 5 19.61 -3.59 -2.96
CA GLU A 5 18.84 -2.68 -3.51
C GLU A 5 17.50 -3.13 -3.57
N GLY A 6 16.66 -2.91 -2.79
CA GLY A 6 15.26 -3.24 -2.88
C GLY A 6 14.61 -2.62 -4.11
N MET A 7 13.36 -2.96 -4.34
CA MET A 7 12.55 -2.33 -5.38
C MET A 7 12.26 -0.88 -5.01
N ARG A 8 12.02 -0.03 -6.01
CA ARG A 8 11.51 1.31 -5.75
C ARG A 8 10.07 1.20 -5.29
N VAL A 9 9.69 1.95 -4.29
CA VAL A 9 8.31 1.99 -3.82
C VAL A 9 7.76 3.38 -4.12
N LEU A 10 6.77 3.43 -4.99
CA LEU A 10 6.15 4.68 -5.41
C LEU A 10 4.74 4.77 -4.86
N PHE A 11 4.39 5.91 -4.31
CA PHE A 11 3.02 6.23 -3.90
C PHE A 11 2.42 7.09 -5.00
N THR A 12 1.24 6.69 -5.48
CA THR A 12 0.54 7.50 -6.48
C THR A 12 0.13 8.85 -5.88
N ASP A 13 -0.22 9.79 -6.75
CA ASP A 13 -0.63 11.12 -6.29
C ASP A 13 -1.83 11.06 -5.35
N SER A 14 -2.80 10.18 -5.63
CA SER A 14 -3.98 10.05 -4.77
C SER A 14 -3.61 9.54 -3.38
N VAL A 15 -2.64 8.62 -3.30
CA VAL A 15 -2.17 8.11 -2.01
C VAL A 15 -1.43 9.21 -1.25
N ARG A 16 -0.57 9.96 -1.93
CA ARG A 16 0.14 11.08 -1.28
C ARG A 16 -0.81 12.13 -0.77
N THR A 17 -1.84 12.46 -1.56
CA THR A 17 -2.85 13.42 -1.14
C THR A 17 -3.60 12.93 0.10
N PHE A 18 -3.98 11.65 0.10
CA PHE A 18 -4.65 11.07 1.26
C PHE A 18 -3.78 11.20 2.52
N ILE A 19 -2.49 10.90 2.40
CA ILE A 19 -1.57 10.98 3.54
C ILE A 19 -1.48 12.42 4.05
N LEU A 20 -1.34 13.37 3.13
CA LEU A 20 -1.28 14.78 3.52
C LEU A 20 -2.54 15.24 4.24
N GLU A 21 -3.69 14.71 3.84
CA GLU A 21 -4.97 15.13 4.39
C GLU A 21 -5.39 14.37 5.65
N ASN A 22 -4.81 13.21 5.92
CA ASN A 22 -5.28 12.32 6.97
C ASN A 22 -4.24 11.92 7.99
N VAL A 23 -2.96 12.21 7.76
CA VAL A 23 -1.89 11.82 8.68
C VAL A 23 -1.33 13.05 9.34
N PHE A 24 -1.62 13.20 10.64
CA PHE A 24 -1.20 14.38 11.41
C PHE A 24 -0.25 14.02 12.55
N SER A 25 0.01 12.75 12.75
CA SER A 25 0.90 12.27 13.81
C SER A 25 2.24 11.86 13.22
N GLU A 26 3.31 12.35 13.84
CA GLU A 26 4.66 11.94 13.43
C GLU A 26 4.85 10.44 13.58
N ARG A 27 4.28 9.85 14.63
CA ARG A 27 4.36 8.41 14.86
C ARG A 27 3.75 7.62 13.68
N VAL A 28 2.60 8.07 13.20
CA VAL A 28 1.93 7.41 12.06
C VAL A 28 2.73 7.61 10.79
N ALA A 29 3.25 8.81 10.56
CA ALA A 29 4.07 9.10 9.40
C ALA A 29 5.31 8.20 9.36
N LEU A 30 5.97 8.01 10.50
CA LEU A 30 7.13 7.14 10.60
C LEU A 30 6.77 5.67 10.37
N ALA A 31 5.59 5.24 10.83
CA ALA A 31 5.12 3.88 10.60
C ALA A 31 4.89 3.63 9.11
N ILE A 32 4.35 4.62 8.38
CA ILE A 32 4.16 4.52 6.94
C ILE A 32 5.52 4.42 6.23
N ASP A 33 6.49 5.24 6.65
CA ASP A 33 7.85 5.20 6.08
C ASP A 33 8.51 3.85 6.30
N ARG A 34 8.36 3.28 7.50
CA ARG A 34 8.91 1.95 7.78
C ARG A 34 8.27 0.89 6.90
N GLN A 35 6.95 0.96 6.70
CA GLN A 35 6.28 0.02 5.82
C GLN A 35 6.77 0.14 4.39
N ARG A 36 7.03 1.36 3.94
CA ARG A 36 7.60 1.59 2.62
C ARG A 36 8.96 0.91 2.47
N ASP A 37 9.83 1.05 3.48
CA ASP A 37 11.14 0.42 3.47
C ASP A 37 11.04 -1.10 3.45
N MET A 38 10.09 -1.66 4.21
CA MET A 38 9.87 -3.09 4.24
C MET A 38 9.37 -3.61 2.89
N LEU A 39 8.48 -2.87 2.21
CA LEU A 39 8.02 -3.26 0.89
C LEU A 39 9.13 -3.24 -0.15
N ALA A 40 10.10 -2.33 -0.01
CA ALA A 40 11.23 -2.29 -0.91
C ALA A 40 12.04 -3.58 -0.84
N LEU A 41 12.18 -4.15 0.36
CA LEU A 41 12.96 -5.36 0.58
C LEU A 41 12.13 -6.64 0.40
N PHE A 42 10.86 -6.59 0.76
CA PHE A 42 9.97 -7.75 0.77
C PHE A 42 8.66 -7.41 0.07
N PRO A 43 8.68 -7.22 -1.25
CA PRO A 43 7.47 -6.74 -1.96
C PRO A 43 6.29 -7.71 -1.88
N GLU A 44 6.54 -8.99 -1.63
CA GLU A 44 5.47 -9.97 -1.56
C GLU A 44 4.95 -10.20 -0.14
N MET A 45 5.32 -9.34 0.81
CA MET A 45 4.91 -9.51 2.20
C MET A 45 3.42 -9.30 2.42
N GLY A 46 2.75 -8.54 1.57
CA GLY A 46 1.31 -8.33 1.67
C GLY A 46 0.53 -9.53 1.18
N ARG A 47 -0.77 -9.55 1.49
CA ARG A 47 -1.65 -10.63 1.08
C ARG A 47 -2.23 -10.34 -0.30
N GLU A 48 -2.49 -11.40 -1.06
CA GLU A 48 -3.18 -11.23 -2.33
C GLU A 48 -4.60 -10.74 -2.07
N TYR A 49 -5.04 -9.78 -2.87
CA TYR A 49 -6.37 -9.20 -2.73
C TYR A 49 -7.38 -10.11 -3.45
N ASP A 50 -8.27 -10.69 -2.66
CA ASP A 50 -9.29 -11.61 -3.20
C ASP A 50 -10.62 -11.28 -2.51
N PRO A 51 -11.33 -10.24 -2.97
CA PRO A 51 -12.55 -9.80 -2.31
C PRO A 51 -13.69 -10.77 -2.55
N VAL A 52 -14.58 -10.88 -1.54
CA VAL A 52 -15.78 -11.70 -1.68
C VAL A 52 -16.87 -10.98 -2.48
N TYR A 53 -16.77 -9.65 -2.64
CA TYR A 53 -17.76 -8.86 -3.36
C TYR A 53 -17.23 -8.51 -4.74
N ASP A 54 -17.98 -8.84 -5.79
CA ASP A 54 -17.54 -8.51 -7.16
C ASP A 54 -17.32 -7.02 -7.34
N ALA A 55 -18.10 -6.17 -6.68
CA ALA A 55 -17.97 -4.72 -6.79
C ALA A 55 -16.61 -4.22 -6.28
N ALA A 56 -15.92 -5.00 -5.44
CA ALA A 56 -14.61 -4.62 -4.92
C ALA A 56 -13.47 -5.27 -5.70
N ARG A 57 -13.77 -6.02 -6.77
CA ARG A 57 -12.74 -6.74 -7.52
C ARG A 57 -12.06 -5.83 -8.52
N LEU A 58 -10.76 -5.99 -8.67
CA LEU A 58 -9.97 -5.25 -9.64
C LEU A 58 -9.64 -6.13 -10.84
N SER A 59 -9.42 -5.51 -12.00
CA SER A 59 -9.01 -6.23 -13.19
C SER A 59 -7.55 -6.66 -13.13
N VAL A 60 -6.73 -6.03 -12.30
CA VAL A 60 -5.31 -6.35 -12.15
C VAL A 60 -5.06 -6.89 -10.76
N PRO A 61 -4.35 -8.02 -10.62
CA PRO A 61 -4.04 -8.54 -9.30
C PRO A 61 -3.25 -7.54 -8.46
N CYS A 62 -3.59 -7.44 -7.20
CA CYS A 62 -2.85 -6.58 -6.30
C CYS A 62 -2.71 -7.26 -4.94
N ARG A 63 -1.91 -6.67 -4.08
CA ARG A 63 -1.72 -7.12 -2.71
C ARG A 63 -2.12 -6.01 -1.75
N TRP A 64 -2.39 -6.37 -0.51
CA TRP A 64 -2.72 -5.40 0.51
C TRP A 64 -2.00 -5.74 1.80
N ILE A 65 -1.78 -4.71 2.62
CA ILE A 65 -1.21 -4.91 3.93
C ILE A 65 -1.71 -3.80 4.86
N ALA A 66 -2.08 -4.22 6.07
CA ALA A 66 -2.41 -3.26 7.13
C ALA A 66 -1.08 -2.73 7.68
N ILE A 67 -0.95 -1.41 7.75
CA ILE A 67 0.30 -0.82 8.24
C ILE A 67 0.29 -0.87 9.77
N PRO A 68 1.26 -1.54 10.41
CA PRO A 68 1.31 -1.64 11.86
C PRO A 68 1.32 -0.28 12.53
N ASP A 69 0.66 -0.18 13.68
CA ASP A 69 0.60 1.04 14.49
C ASP A 69 -0.12 2.20 13.83
N THR A 70 -0.90 1.92 12.79
CA THR A 70 -1.73 2.93 12.13
C THR A 70 -3.12 2.36 11.87
N PRO A 71 -4.12 3.21 11.61
CA PRO A 71 -5.44 2.74 11.22
C PRO A 71 -5.58 2.53 9.72
N PHE A 72 -4.47 2.44 8.98
CA PHE A 72 -4.51 2.44 7.51
C PHE A 72 -4.09 1.11 6.91
N THR A 73 -4.69 0.80 5.74
CA THR A 73 -4.32 -0.34 4.90
C THR A 73 -3.94 0.21 3.53
N ILE A 74 -2.87 -0.33 2.96
CA ILE A 74 -2.46 0.05 1.60
C ILE A 74 -2.64 -1.12 0.66
N TYR A 75 -2.88 -0.77 -0.61
CA TYR A 75 -3.01 -1.72 -1.71
C TYR A 75 -1.98 -1.37 -2.76
N TYR A 76 -1.31 -2.39 -3.29
CA TYR A 76 -0.20 -2.15 -4.20
C TYR A 76 -0.09 -3.24 -5.26
N VAL A 77 0.57 -2.90 -6.35
CA VAL A 77 0.94 -3.86 -7.39
C VAL A 77 2.46 -3.91 -7.48
N ILE A 78 2.96 -5.07 -7.89
CA ILE A 78 4.40 -5.26 -8.08
C ILE A 78 4.67 -5.34 -9.57
N ASP A 79 5.51 -4.45 -10.07
CA ASP A 79 5.96 -4.47 -11.45
C ASP A 79 7.39 -4.99 -11.46
N TYR A 80 7.55 -6.28 -11.72
CA TYR A 80 8.86 -6.91 -11.69
C TYR A 80 9.75 -6.43 -12.82
N ASP A 81 9.16 -6.07 -13.96
CA ASP A 81 9.96 -5.58 -15.10
C ASP A 81 10.59 -4.24 -14.79
N ALA A 82 9.90 -3.39 -14.05
CA ALA A 82 10.40 -2.06 -13.69
C ALA A 82 11.08 -2.04 -12.32
N ASP A 83 11.14 -3.16 -11.60
CA ASP A 83 11.64 -3.22 -10.22
C ASP A 83 10.95 -2.21 -9.34
N GLU A 84 9.62 -2.18 -9.42
CA GLU A 84 8.85 -1.13 -8.78
C GLU A 84 7.63 -1.70 -8.06
N VAL A 85 7.39 -1.20 -6.84
CA VAL A 85 6.14 -1.43 -6.11
C VAL A 85 5.35 -0.14 -6.19
N ARG A 86 4.13 -0.22 -6.72
CA ARG A 86 3.29 0.96 -6.85
C ARG A 86 2.13 0.87 -5.89
N VAL A 87 2.14 1.70 -4.86
CA VAL A 87 1.05 1.80 -3.90
C VAL A 87 0.02 2.75 -4.50
N PHE A 88 -1.14 2.21 -4.87
CA PHE A 88 -2.14 2.98 -5.63
C PHE A 88 -3.37 3.32 -4.81
N TYR A 89 -3.52 2.75 -3.62
CA TYR A 89 -4.71 3.03 -2.80
C TYR A 89 -4.37 2.88 -1.33
N ILE A 90 -4.96 3.72 -0.52
CA ILE A 90 -4.86 3.69 0.94
C ILE A 90 -6.25 3.94 1.50
N GLU A 91 -6.60 3.22 2.54
CA GLU A 91 -7.90 3.38 3.16
C GLU A 91 -7.81 3.23 4.67
N HIS A 92 -8.80 3.77 5.36
CA HIS A 92 -8.96 3.53 6.79
C HIS A 92 -9.47 2.10 6.97
N GLN A 93 -8.95 1.37 7.96
CA GLN A 93 -9.26 -0.04 8.16
C GLN A 93 -10.75 -0.33 8.44
N ARG A 94 -11.52 0.70 8.79
CA ARG A 94 -12.96 0.55 9.05
C ARG A 94 -13.83 0.90 7.84
N MET A 95 -13.22 1.12 6.69
CA MET A 95 -13.95 1.49 5.51
C MET A 95 -14.82 0.34 5.01
N ASN A 96 -16.02 0.67 4.50
CA ASN A 96 -16.89 -0.32 3.86
C ASN A 96 -16.23 -0.80 2.57
N PRO A 97 -15.99 -2.12 2.42
CA PRO A 97 -15.32 -2.64 1.22
C PRO A 97 -16.09 -2.38 -0.08
N MET A 98 -17.40 -2.14 -0.03
CA MET A 98 -18.18 -1.82 -1.22
C MET A 98 -17.81 -0.46 -1.81
N GLY A 99 -17.24 0.44 -1.00
CA GLY A 99 -16.77 1.74 -1.48
C GLY A 99 -15.28 1.77 -1.83
N ARG A 100 -14.60 0.63 -1.76
CA ARG A 100 -13.16 0.57 -1.99
C ARG A 100 -12.83 0.85 -3.44
N PHE A 101 -11.80 1.66 -3.65
CA PHE A 101 -11.32 2.07 -4.97
C PHE A 101 -12.27 3.03 -5.70
N SER A 102 -13.25 3.58 -5.03
CA SER A 102 -14.16 4.56 -5.63
C SER A 102 -13.55 5.95 -5.69
#